data_37bddec47e849c35f8f96329d9162811
#
_entry.id   37bddec47e849c35f8f96329d9162811
#
_cell.length_a   1.000
_cell.length_b   1.000
_cell.length_c   1.000
_cell.angle_alpha   90.00
_cell.angle_beta   90.00
_cell.angle_gamma   90.00
#
_symmetry.space_group_name_H-M   'P 1'
#
loop_
_entity.id
_entity.type
_entity.pdbx_description
1 polymer ?
#
loop_
_entity_poly.entity_id
_entity_poly.type
_entity_poly.pdbx_seq_one_letter_code
_entity_poly.pdbx_strand_id
1 'polypeptide(L)'
;MGWTGPIKAKTVPVRESRQLTFDPMTGGKMRTLSAESPAVGIGQSPDSFHASECPFWSDFSHTMSFIYPSIRNRKEVRVLFEATPWTAGSAWHEHWRDAFSRRGRHMGLFFPFWDTKLNVRRWPRGSSFDLEEIRLLEKYGDLGLTKENLAFRREVMDDDRQIRHRPEMFDIYYPFDPGRCWLVPSGGAIPKPIIERMRTMDLEPWHPPAAMYKEPRPGAQYVVAVDPAGFGARDHAAVHVFEVWAHRWEQVATWA
;
A
#
# COMPACT_ATOMS: atom_id res chain seq x y z
N MET A 1 -5.39 -14.10 -35.82
CA MET A 1 -6.82 -14.30 -36.15
C MET A 1 -7.63 -13.54 -35.11
N GLY A 2 -8.28 -12.43 -35.50
CA GLY A 2 -9.09 -11.63 -34.61
C GLY A 2 -10.47 -12.26 -34.45
N TRP A 3 -10.90 -12.42 -33.21
CA TRP A 3 -12.25 -12.89 -32.89
C TRP A 3 -13.27 -11.77 -33.18
N THR A 4 -14.31 -12.05 -33.98
CA THR A 4 -15.29 -11.05 -34.44
C THR A 4 -16.74 -11.42 -34.13
N GLY A 5 -17.01 -12.42 -33.28
CA GLY A 5 -18.35 -12.87 -32.94
C GLY A 5 -18.85 -12.38 -31.57
N PRO A 6 -20.19 -12.28 -31.37
CA PRO A 6 -20.74 -11.95 -30.05
C PRO A 6 -20.49 -13.07 -29.05
N ILE A 7 -20.03 -12.72 -27.85
CA ILE A 7 -19.86 -13.67 -26.74
C ILE A 7 -21.25 -14.13 -26.30
N LYS A 8 -21.63 -15.36 -26.62
CA LYS A 8 -22.81 -16.02 -26.05
C LYS A 8 -22.40 -16.72 -24.75
N ALA A 9 -22.46 -16.01 -23.63
CA ALA A 9 -22.19 -16.59 -22.32
C ALA A 9 -23.45 -17.23 -21.74
N LYS A 10 -23.36 -18.50 -21.32
CA LYS A 10 -24.38 -19.15 -20.52
C LYS A 10 -24.00 -19.02 -19.04
N THR A 11 -24.77 -18.26 -18.28
CA THR A 11 -24.55 -18.09 -16.83
C THR A 11 -25.18 -19.26 -16.09
N VAL A 12 -24.37 -19.99 -15.33
CA VAL A 12 -24.84 -21.01 -14.39
C VAL A 12 -24.65 -20.47 -12.98
N PRO A 13 -25.72 -20.11 -12.25
CA PRO A 13 -25.58 -19.65 -10.87
C PRO A 13 -25.23 -20.83 -9.96
N VAL A 14 -24.11 -20.73 -9.26
CA VAL A 14 -23.75 -21.55 -8.11
C VAL A 14 -23.87 -20.67 -6.88
N ARG A 15 -24.31 -21.22 -5.73
CA ARG A 15 -24.70 -20.47 -4.52
C ARG A 15 -23.71 -19.38 -4.06
N GLU A 16 -22.42 -19.52 -4.36
CA GLU A 16 -21.35 -18.57 -3.94
C GLU A 16 -20.42 -18.14 -5.09
N SER A 17 -20.67 -18.59 -6.29
CA SER A 17 -19.87 -18.25 -7.46
C SER A 17 -20.71 -18.15 -8.71
N ARG A 18 -20.37 -17.20 -9.59
CA ARG A 18 -20.94 -17.14 -10.95
C ARG A 18 -19.91 -17.70 -11.92
N GLN A 19 -20.33 -18.69 -12.69
CA GLN A 19 -19.52 -19.25 -13.77
C GLN A 19 -20.10 -18.83 -15.12
N LEU A 20 -19.25 -18.24 -15.96
CA LEU A 20 -19.56 -17.93 -17.34
C LEU A 20 -18.77 -18.89 -18.23
N THR A 21 -19.44 -19.55 -19.17
CA THR A 21 -18.80 -20.35 -20.20
C THR A 21 -18.85 -19.56 -21.50
N PHE A 22 -17.70 -19.22 -22.05
CA PHE A 22 -17.59 -18.32 -23.22
C PHE A 22 -17.72 -19.08 -24.54
N ASP A 23 -17.17 -20.28 -24.60
CA ASP A 23 -17.18 -21.08 -25.82
C ASP A 23 -17.37 -22.56 -25.46
N PRO A 24 -18.46 -23.19 -25.94
CA PRO A 24 -18.68 -24.60 -25.72
C PRO A 24 -17.64 -25.53 -26.35
N MET A 25 -16.96 -25.07 -27.42
CA MET A 25 -15.99 -25.88 -28.14
C MET A 25 -14.59 -25.81 -27.50
N THR A 26 -14.16 -24.66 -27.02
CA THR A 26 -12.86 -24.49 -26.35
C THR A 26 -12.92 -24.70 -24.84
N GLY A 27 -14.11 -24.73 -24.27
CA GLY A 27 -14.31 -24.91 -22.82
C GLY A 27 -13.85 -23.73 -21.97
N GLY A 28 -13.60 -22.54 -22.58
CA GLY A 28 -13.21 -21.33 -21.87
C GLY A 28 -14.24 -20.93 -20.81
N LYS A 29 -13.80 -20.80 -19.56
CA LYS A 29 -14.64 -20.50 -18.40
C LYS A 29 -14.09 -19.33 -17.63
N MET A 30 -14.98 -18.47 -17.17
CA MET A 30 -14.68 -17.47 -16.16
C MET A 30 -15.48 -17.79 -14.89
N ARG A 31 -14.82 -17.71 -13.75
CA ARG A 31 -15.46 -17.94 -12.46
C ARG A 31 -15.19 -16.75 -11.54
N THR A 32 -16.24 -16.21 -10.94
CA THR A 32 -16.16 -15.19 -9.90
C THR A 32 -16.35 -15.86 -8.54
N LEU A 33 -15.44 -15.56 -7.61
CA LEU A 33 -15.41 -16.10 -6.26
C LEU A 33 -15.35 -14.95 -5.26
N SER A 34 -15.91 -15.17 -4.07
CA SER A 34 -15.69 -14.26 -2.94
C SER A 34 -14.38 -14.62 -2.24
N ALA A 35 -13.59 -13.61 -1.88
CA ALA A 35 -12.38 -13.80 -1.08
C ALA A 35 -12.66 -14.28 0.35
N GLU A 36 -13.89 -14.11 0.82
CA GLU A 36 -14.35 -14.58 2.14
C GLU A 36 -14.75 -16.07 2.14
N SER A 37 -14.80 -16.70 0.97
CA SER A 37 -15.10 -18.12 0.89
C SER A 37 -13.94 -18.94 1.48
N PRO A 38 -14.19 -19.82 2.48
CA PRO A 38 -13.13 -20.58 3.15
C PRO A 38 -12.38 -21.55 2.23
N ALA A 39 -12.88 -21.78 1.03
CA ALA A 39 -12.29 -22.70 0.05
C ALA A 39 -11.95 -22.02 -1.29
N VAL A 40 -11.72 -20.70 -1.25
CA VAL A 40 -11.39 -19.95 -2.47
C VAL A 40 -10.11 -20.49 -3.11
N GLY A 41 -10.18 -20.82 -4.40
CA GLY A 41 -9.02 -21.32 -5.16
C GLY A 41 -8.73 -22.82 -5.02
N ILE A 42 -9.31 -23.54 -4.05
CA ILE A 42 -9.09 -24.99 -3.89
C ILE A 42 -9.65 -25.75 -5.10
N GLY A 43 -8.83 -26.65 -5.65
CA GLY A 43 -9.21 -27.49 -6.79
C GLY A 43 -9.34 -26.74 -8.11
N GLN A 44 -8.90 -25.50 -8.18
CA GLN A 44 -8.88 -24.69 -9.39
C GLN A 44 -7.47 -24.68 -10.01
N SER A 45 -7.42 -24.58 -11.33
CA SER A 45 -6.17 -24.43 -12.07
C SER A 45 -6.36 -23.36 -13.15
N PRO A 46 -6.46 -22.08 -12.77
CA PRO A 46 -6.74 -21.00 -13.71
C PRO A 46 -5.55 -20.71 -14.61
N ASP A 47 -5.83 -20.31 -15.85
CA ASP A 47 -4.84 -19.75 -16.78
C ASP A 47 -4.67 -18.24 -16.57
N SER A 48 -5.66 -17.60 -15.93
CA SER A 48 -5.62 -16.20 -15.52
C SER A 48 -6.34 -16.04 -14.19
N PHE A 49 -5.72 -15.27 -13.31
CA PHE A 49 -6.27 -14.95 -11.99
C PHE A 49 -6.26 -13.44 -11.79
N HIS A 50 -7.40 -12.88 -11.43
CA HIS A 50 -7.54 -11.47 -11.08
C HIS A 50 -8.10 -11.36 -9.66
N ALA A 51 -7.36 -10.69 -8.79
CA ALA A 51 -7.75 -10.36 -7.43
C ALA A 51 -7.99 -8.85 -7.33
N SER A 52 -9.20 -8.49 -6.93
CA SER A 52 -9.65 -7.11 -6.78
C SER A 52 -9.84 -6.77 -5.32
N GLU A 53 -9.55 -5.52 -4.95
CA GLU A 53 -9.78 -4.96 -3.62
C GLU A 53 -9.11 -5.76 -2.48
N CYS A 54 -7.90 -6.25 -2.72
CA CYS A 54 -7.15 -7.12 -1.80
C CYS A 54 -6.98 -6.58 -0.37
N PRO A 55 -6.85 -5.25 -0.11
CA PRO A 55 -6.77 -4.71 1.26
C PRO A 55 -7.98 -4.97 2.13
N PHE A 56 -9.15 -5.21 1.51
CA PHE A 56 -10.42 -5.40 2.21
C PHE A 56 -10.77 -6.88 2.41
N TRP A 57 -9.90 -7.79 2.01
CA TRP A 57 -10.08 -9.20 2.31
C TRP A 57 -9.87 -9.43 3.80
N SER A 58 -10.72 -10.26 4.41
CA SER A 58 -10.66 -10.55 5.85
C SER A 58 -9.30 -11.09 6.30
N ASP A 59 -8.68 -11.93 5.48
CA ASP A 59 -7.32 -12.42 5.65
C ASP A 59 -6.68 -12.68 4.28
N PHE A 60 -5.92 -11.71 3.79
CA PHE A 60 -5.22 -11.79 2.52
C PHE A 60 -4.21 -12.95 2.49
N SER A 61 -3.41 -13.10 3.55
CA SER A 61 -2.37 -14.14 3.62
C SER A 61 -2.97 -15.54 3.61
N HIS A 62 -4.00 -15.75 4.40
CA HIS A 62 -4.71 -17.02 4.45
C HIS A 62 -5.35 -17.35 3.10
N THR A 63 -6.07 -16.42 2.50
CA THR A 63 -6.70 -16.59 1.19
C THR A 63 -5.65 -16.94 0.11
N MET A 64 -4.52 -16.22 0.10
CA MET A 64 -3.44 -16.49 -0.86
C MET A 64 -2.76 -17.83 -0.63
N SER A 65 -2.77 -18.37 0.59
CA SER A 65 -2.21 -19.70 0.85
C SER A 65 -2.93 -20.82 0.10
N PHE A 66 -4.20 -20.64 -0.21
CA PHE A 66 -4.98 -21.58 -1.03
C PHE A 66 -4.83 -21.31 -2.54
N ILE A 67 -4.66 -20.06 -2.93
CA ILE A 67 -4.59 -19.65 -4.34
C ILE A 67 -3.19 -19.94 -4.92
N TYR A 68 -2.13 -19.61 -4.19
CA TYR A 68 -0.76 -19.79 -4.68
C TYR A 68 -0.40 -21.19 -5.16
N PRO A 69 -0.78 -22.30 -4.49
CA PRO A 69 -0.52 -23.65 -4.99
C PRO A 69 -1.14 -23.91 -6.37
N SER A 70 -2.34 -23.33 -6.63
CA SER A 70 -3.07 -23.52 -7.88
C SER A 70 -2.43 -22.81 -9.08
N ILE A 71 -1.72 -21.69 -8.84
CA ILE A 71 -1.09 -20.87 -9.88
C ILE A 71 0.42 -21.08 -10.00
N ARG A 72 1.08 -21.54 -8.91
CA ARG A 72 2.54 -21.57 -8.80
C ARG A 72 3.23 -22.54 -9.77
N ASN A 73 2.59 -23.63 -10.09
CA ASN A 73 3.16 -24.73 -10.87
C ASN A 73 2.88 -24.61 -12.38
N ARG A 74 2.24 -23.54 -12.83
CA ARG A 74 1.90 -23.30 -14.24
C ARG A 74 2.79 -22.20 -14.82
N LYS A 75 3.41 -22.48 -15.97
CA LYS A 75 4.37 -21.56 -16.59
C LYS A 75 3.76 -20.31 -17.21
N GLU A 76 2.49 -20.36 -17.56
CA GLU A 76 1.82 -19.29 -18.36
C GLU A 76 0.61 -18.66 -17.65
N VAL A 77 0.50 -18.79 -16.33
CA VAL A 77 -0.59 -18.14 -15.60
C VAL A 77 -0.36 -16.63 -15.53
N ARG A 78 -1.37 -15.89 -15.94
CA ARG A 78 -1.42 -14.44 -15.75
C ARG A 78 -2.07 -14.14 -14.41
N VAL A 79 -1.38 -13.39 -13.57
CA VAL A 79 -1.86 -13.00 -12.25
C VAL A 79 -1.89 -11.49 -12.16
N LEU A 80 -3.06 -10.94 -11.88
CA LEU A 80 -3.27 -9.52 -11.67
C LEU A 80 -3.86 -9.32 -10.27
N PHE A 81 -3.23 -8.46 -9.50
CA PHE A 81 -3.76 -7.90 -8.26
C PHE A 81 -4.02 -6.43 -8.48
N GLU A 82 -5.18 -5.96 -8.08
CA GLU A 82 -5.46 -4.52 -8.13
C GLU A 82 -6.20 -4.09 -6.86
N ALA A 83 -5.90 -2.90 -6.40
CA ALA A 83 -6.53 -2.33 -5.23
C ALA A 83 -6.19 -0.85 -5.06
N THR A 84 -7.07 -0.15 -4.37
CA THR A 84 -6.77 1.12 -3.72
C THR A 84 -5.85 0.85 -2.52
N PRO A 85 -4.80 1.66 -2.28
CA PRO A 85 -4.01 1.55 -1.06
C PRO A 85 -4.88 1.68 0.20
N TRP A 86 -4.50 0.97 1.25
CA TRP A 86 -5.24 1.03 2.52
C TRP A 86 -4.27 1.05 3.70
N THR A 87 -4.32 0.11 4.62
CA THR A 87 -3.55 0.13 5.86
C THR A 87 -2.07 -0.20 5.65
N ALA A 88 -1.20 0.68 6.12
CA ALA A 88 0.25 0.43 6.21
C ALA A 88 0.54 -0.75 7.16
N GLY A 89 1.54 -1.57 6.80
CA GLY A 89 1.93 -2.74 7.60
C GLY A 89 0.99 -3.95 7.47
N SER A 90 -0.07 -3.86 6.66
CA SER A 90 -0.90 -5.03 6.35
C SER A 90 -0.17 -6.01 5.43
N ALA A 91 -0.61 -7.28 5.43
CA ALA A 91 -0.07 -8.30 4.52
C ALA A 91 -0.18 -7.91 3.04
N TRP A 92 -1.23 -7.17 2.66
CA TRP A 92 -1.36 -6.58 1.33
C TRP A 92 -0.29 -5.52 1.07
N HIS A 93 -0.05 -4.60 2.02
CA HIS A 93 1.00 -3.58 1.89
C HIS A 93 2.37 -4.21 1.69
N GLU A 94 2.70 -5.26 2.44
CA GLU A 94 3.96 -5.99 2.28
C GLU A 94 4.07 -6.68 0.93
N HIS A 95 3.00 -7.35 0.49
CA HIS A 95 2.93 -7.98 -0.83
C HIS A 95 3.16 -6.98 -1.96
N TRP A 96 2.50 -5.82 -1.89
CA TRP A 96 2.67 -4.74 -2.85
C TRP A 96 4.09 -4.16 -2.82
N ARG A 97 4.64 -3.91 -1.62
CA ARG A 97 6.00 -3.39 -1.44
C ARG A 97 7.05 -4.32 -2.05
N ASP A 98 6.90 -5.62 -1.86
CA ASP A 98 7.80 -6.60 -2.46
C ASP A 98 7.70 -6.59 -3.99
N ALA A 99 6.49 -6.53 -4.54
CA ALA A 99 6.26 -6.41 -5.98
C ALA A 99 6.83 -5.10 -6.55
N PHE A 100 6.64 -3.98 -5.87
CA PHE A 100 7.15 -2.67 -6.27
C PHE A 100 8.68 -2.60 -6.22
N SER A 101 9.29 -3.24 -5.22
CA SER A 101 10.75 -3.38 -5.09
C SER A 101 11.34 -4.47 -5.97
N ARG A 102 10.53 -5.10 -6.83
CA ARG A 102 10.91 -6.24 -7.69
C ARG A 102 11.48 -7.43 -6.92
N ARG A 103 11.01 -7.61 -5.70
CA ARG A 103 11.29 -8.80 -4.90
C ARG A 103 10.24 -9.85 -5.21
N GLY A 104 10.65 -10.96 -5.79
CA GLY A 104 9.72 -12.05 -6.15
C GLY A 104 9.26 -12.02 -7.61
N ARG A 105 8.06 -12.56 -7.87
CA ARG A 105 7.56 -12.83 -9.24
C ARG A 105 6.64 -11.75 -9.78
N HIS A 106 6.12 -10.89 -8.91
CA HIS A 106 5.18 -9.85 -9.29
C HIS A 106 5.91 -8.54 -9.54
N MET A 107 5.37 -7.73 -10.42
CA MET A 107 5.83 -6.38 -10.69
C MET A 107 4.76 -5.41 -10.19
N GLY A 108 5.14 -4.48 -9.31
CA GLY A 108 4.26 -3.44 -8.83
C GLY A 108 4.16 -2.30 -9.85
N LEU A 109 2.93 -1.89 -10.14
CA LEU A 109 2.60 -0.72 -10.94
C LEU A 109 1.87 0.27 -10.04
N PHE A 110 2.23 1.53 -10.16
CA PHE A 110 1.57 2.61 -9.43
C PHE A 110 1.01 3.63 -10.42
N PHE A 111 -0.24 4.00 -10.22
CA PHE A 111 -0.93 5.00 -11.03
C PHE A 111 -1.30 6.18 -10.13
N PRO A 112 -0.61 7.32 -10.25
CA PRO A 112 -0.98 8.50 -9.49
C PRO A 112 -2.33 9.06 -9.97
N PHE A 113 -3.01 9.81 -9.10
CA PHE A 113 -4.39 10.21 -9.37
C PHE A 113 -4.54 11.12 -10.61
N TRP A 114 -3.48 11.75 -11.05
CA TRP A 114 -3.50 12.61 -12.25
C TRP A 114 -3.32 11.85 -13.58
N ASP A 115 -3.02 10.55 -13.55
CA ASP A 115 -2.89 9.75 -14.79
C ASP A 115 -4.25 9.55 -15.49
N THR A 116 -5.34 9.82 -14.81
CA THR A 116 -6.68 9.75 -15.40
C THR A 116 -7.21 11.14 -15.78
N LYS A 117 -7.81 11.21 -16.98
CA LYS A 117 -8.49 12.43 -17.46
C LYS A 117 -9.76 12.78 -16.68
N LEU A 118 -10.23 11.89 -15.80
CA LEU A 118 -11.41 12.12 -14.97
C LEU A 118 -11.10 13.05 -13.79
N ASN A 119 -9.87 13.09 -13.34
CA ASN A 119 -9.42 13.85 -12.18
C ASN A 119 -8.90 15.24 -12.55
N VAL A 120 -9.64 15.94 -13.38
CA VAL A 120 -9.34 17.32 -13.82
C VAL A 120 -10.57 18.22 -13.65
N ARG A 121 -10.34 19.46 -13.22
CA ARG A 121 -11.34 20.52 -13.13
C ARG A 121 -10.76 21.82 -13.66
N ARG A 122 -11.63 22.69 -14.13
CA ARG A 122 -11.21 24.01 -14.57
C ARG A 122 -10.65 24.79 -13.35
N TRP A 123 -9.43 25.30 -13.49
CA TRP A 123 -8.85 26.18 -12.47
C TRP A 123 -9.71 27.44 -12.30
N PRO A 124 -10.13 27.83 -11.10
CA PRO A 124 -10.96 29.01 -10.89
C PRO A 124 -10.21 30.29 -11.28
N ARG A 125 -10.90 31.19 -11.99
CA ARG A 125 -10.32 32.48 -12.38
C ARG A 125 -9.98 33.33 -11.16
N GLY A 126 -8.77 33.91 -11.14
CA GLY A 126 -8.31 34.76 -10.04
C GLY A 126 -7.85 34.00 -8.79
N SER A 127 -7.90 32.67 -8.78
CA SER A 127 -7.37 31.88 -7.66
C SER A 127 -5.83 31.83 -7.71
N SER A 128 -5.21 31.93 -6.54
CA SER A 128 -3.79 31.65 -6.30
C SER A 128 -3.61 30.24 -5.74
N PHE A 129 -2.39 29.72 -5.87
CA PHE A 129 -1.99 28.51 -5.18
C PHE A 129 -1.73 28.79 -3.70
N ASP A 130 -2.08 27.83 -2.85
CA ASP A 130 -1.61 27.83 -1.47
C ASP A 130 -0.19 27.22 -1.36
N LEU A 131 0.39 27.28 -0.16
CA LEU A 131 1.76 26.78 0.07
C LEU A 131 1.90 25.26 -0.14
N GLU A 132 0.84 24.51 0.15
CA GLU A 132 0.84 23.07 -0.08
C GLU A 132 0.80 22.76 -1.58
N GLU A 133 -0.06 23.43 -2.32
CA GLU A 133 -0.18 23.27 -3.77
C GLU A 133 1.09 23.64 -4.52
N ILE A 134 1.78 24.72 -4.08
CA ILE A 134 3.09 25.08 -4.62
C ILE A 134 4.07 23.91 -4.44
N ARG A 135 4.18 23.37 -3.22
CA ARG A 135 5.05 22.24 -2.93
C ARG A 135 4.69 20.97 -3.74
N LEU A 136 3.40 20.73 -3.94
CA LEU A 136 2.93 19.61 -4.75
C LEU A 136 3.33 19.78 -6.21
N LEU A 137 3.17 20.99 -6.77
CA LEU A 137 3.61 21.29 -8.14
C LEU A 137 5.13 21.22 -8.30
N GLU A 138 5.88 21.74 -7.34
CA GLU A 138 7.34 21.61 -7.33
C GLU A 138 7.80 20.15 -7.32
N LYS A 139 7.10 19.29 -6.55
CA LYS A 139 7.47 17.88 -6.41
C LYS A 139 6.98 17.00 -7.56
N TYR A 140 5.79 17.24 -8.07
CA TYR A 140 5.11 16.31 -8.99
C TYR A 140 4.77 16.93 -10.36
N GLY A 141 5.02 18.23 -10.56
CA GLY A 141 4.71 18.90 -11.83
C GLY A 141 5.40 18.26 -13.04
N ASP A 142 6.68 17.97 -12.90
CA ASP A 142 7.46 17.27 -13.96
C ASP A 142 7.00 15.82 -14.17
N LEU A 143 6.24 15.25 -13.23
CA LEU A 143 5.63 13.92 -13.31
C LEU A 143 4.21 13.96 -13.86
N GLY A 144 3.70 15.13 -14.25
CA GLY A 144 2.42 15.30 -14.90
C GLY A 144 1.28 15.90 -14.06
N LEU A 145 1.53 16.24 -12.78
CA LEU A 145 0.55 16.97 -11.98
C LEU A 145 0.33 18.37 -12.55
N THR A 146 -0.93 18.74 -12.77
CA THR A 146 -1.31 20.05 -13.31
C THR A 146 -2.17 20.85 -12.32
N LYS A 147 -2.35 22.14 -12.60
CA LYS A 147 -3.27 22.99 -11.82
C LYS A 147 -4.73 22.52 -11.92
N GLU A 148 -5.11 21.89 -13.03
CA GLU A 148 -6.45 21.31 -13.22
C GLU A 148 -6.67 20.09 -12.31
N ASN A 149 -5.62 19.32 -12.02
CA ASN A 149 -5.67 18.26 -11.01
C ASN A 149 -5.76 18.82 -9.58
N LEU A 150 -5.10 19.93 -9.30
CA LEU A 150 -5.25 20.62 -8.00
C LEU A 150 -6.64 21.23 -7.84
N ALA A 151 -7.26 21.73 -8.91
CA ALA A 151 -8.65 22.17 -8.87
C ALA A 151 -9.62 21.01 -8.55
N PHE A 152 -9.38 19.83 -9.12
CA PHE A 152 -10.09 18.59 -8.75
C PHE A 152 -9.88 18.26 -7.26
N ARG A 153 -8.62 18.31 -6.78
CA ARG A 153 -8.32 18.09 -5.36
C ARG A 153 -9.11 19.02 -4.45
N ARG A 154 -9.17 20.33 -4.76
CA ARG A 154 -9.96 21.30 -3.98
C ARG A 154 -11.43 20.91 -3.93
N GLU A 155 -12.03 20.59 -5.09
CA GLU A 155 -13.42 20.16 -5.16
C GLU A 155 -13.67 18.94 -4.25
N VAL A 156 -12.85 17.90 -4.35
CA VAL A 156 -13.00 16.69 -3.52
C VAL A 156 -12.82 17.00 -2.03
N MET A 157 -11.83 17.84 -1.68
CA MET A 157 -11.59 18.24 -0.28
C MET A 157 -12.77 19.04 0.30
N ASP A 158 -13.49 19.79 -0.53
CA ASP A 158 -14.63 20.60 -0.11
C ASP A 158 -15.94 19.80 -0.10
N ASP A 159 -16.16 18.92 -1.06
CA ASP A 159 -17.43 18.23 -1.27
C ASP A 159 -17.54 16.92 -0.51
N ASP A 160 -16.44 16.15 -0.42
CA ASP A 160 -16.47 14.88 0.29
C ASP A 160 -16.37 15.09 1.80
N ARG A 161 -17.46 14.76 2.50
CA ARG A 161 -17.52 14.92 3.96
C ARG A 161 -16.46 14.10 4.70
N GLN A 162 -16.13 12.90 4.21
CA GLN A 162 -15.13 12.06 4.87
C GLN A 162 -13.73 12.65 4.70
N ILE A 163 -13.39 13.08 3.49
CA ILE A 163 -12.10 13.70 3.18
C ILE A 163 -11.96 15.05 3.89
N ARG A 164 -13.04 15.86 3.94
CA ARG A 164 -13.03 17.13 4.66
C ARG A 164 -12.69 16.99 6.15
N HIS A 165 -13.18 15.96 6.80
CA HIS A 165 -12.88 15.68 8.20
C HIS A 165 -11.54 14.93 8.41
N ARG A 166 -11.05 14.30 7.37
CA ARG A 166 -9.83 13.46 7.38
C ARG A 166 -9.06 13.69 6.08
N PRO A 167 -8.37 14.84 5.93
CA PRO A 167 -7.67 15.21 4.69
C PRO A 167 -6.67 14.17 4.20
N GLU A 168 -6.10 13.39 5.12
CA GLU A 168 -5.22 12.27 4.79
C GLU A 168 -5.88 11.18 3.95
N MET A 169 -7.22 11.10 3.95
CA MET A 169 -7.95 10.14 3.12
C MET A 169 -7.85 10.48 1.62
N PHE A 170 -7.57 11.75 1.29
CA PHE A 170 -7.32 12.10 -0.11
C PHE A 170 -6.13 11.33 -0.67
N ASP A 171 -5.01 11.28 0.06
CA ASP A 171 -3.80 10.59 -0.38
C ASP A 171 -4.00 9.07 -0.57
N ILE A 172 -5.04 8.50 0.05
CA ILE A 172 -5.40 7.09 -0.05
C ILE A 172 -6.27 6.83 -1.27
N TYR A 173 -7.34 7.61 -1.45
CA TYR A 173 -8.27 7.44 -2.57
C TYR A 173 -7.73 8.03 -3.87
N TYR A 174 -6.90 9.06 -3.78
CA TYR A 174 -6.29 9.80 -4.89
C TYR A 174 -4.77 9.91 -4.67
N PRO A 175 -4.04 8.81 -4.78
CA PRO A 175 -2.64 8.75 -4.37
C PRO A 175 -1.72 9.62 -5.24
N PHE A 176 -0.81 10.34 -4.59
CA PHE A 176 0.26 11.10 -5.26
C PHE A 176 1.49 10.25 -5.52
N ASP A 177 1.92 9.50 -4.53
CA ASP A 177 3.09 8.62 -4.64
C ASP A 177 2.93 7.38 -3.75
N PRO A 178 3.69 6.31 -4.06
CA PRO A 178 3.59 5.04 -3.35
C PRO A 178 3.99 5.09 -1.88
N GLY A 179 4.68 6.12 -1.44
CA GLY A 179 5.10 6.27 -0.04
C GLY A 179 4.06 6.95 0.84
N ARG A 180 3.16 7.76 0.26
CA ARG A 180 2.16 8.56 1.00
C ARG A 180 0.77 7.94 1.04
N CYS A 181 0.49 7.01 0.16
CA CYS A 181 -0.86 6.49 -0.08
C CYS A 181 -1.35 5.45 0.94
N TRP A 182 -0.64 5.23 2.03
CA TRP A 182 -1.01 4.23 3.02
C TRP A 182 -1.56 4.84 4.29
N LEU A 183 -2.71 4.34 4.73
CA LEU A 183 -3.31 4.74 6.00
C LEU A 183 -2.45 4.19 7.14
N VAL A 184 -1.83 5.08 7.87
CA VAL A 184 -1.20 4.73 9.13
C VAL A 184 -2.31 4.65 10.18
N PRO A 185 -2.50 3.51 10.87
CA PRO A 185 -3.52 3.40 11.90
C PRO A 185 -3.40 4.54 12.91
N SER A 186 -4.51 5.23 13.16
CA SER A 186 -4.57 6.39 14.07
C SER A 186 -4.41 6.05 15.56
N GLY A 187 -4.01 4.82 15.87
CA GLY A 187 -3.70 4.34 17.22
C GLY A 187 -2.22 4.23 17.52
N GLY A 188 -1.33 4.67 16.65
CA GLY A 188 0.10 4.71 16.93
C GLY A 188 0.42 5.71 18.03
N ALA A 189 1.25 5.32 19.00
CA ALA A 189 1.70 6.17 20.11
C ALA A 189 2.43 7.44 19.62
N ILE A 190 2.88 7.47 18.35
CA ILE A 190 3.62 8.58 17.75
C ILE A 190 2.79 9.17 16.61
N PRO A 191 2.44 10.47 16.66
CA PRO A 191 1.73 11.15 15.57
C PRO A 191 2.50 11.12 14.24
N LYS A 192 1.76 10.94 13.13
CA LYS A 192 2.35 10.85 11.77
C LYS A 192 3.34 11.97 11.43
N PRO A 193 3.09 13.26 11.73
CA PRO A 193 4.07 14.33 11.45
C PRO A 193 5.40 14.15 12.18
N ILE A 194 5.37 13.53 13.37
CA ILE A 194 6.58 13.23 14.13
C ILE A 194 7.36 12.11 13.45
N ILE A 195 6.69 11.04 12.99
CA ILE A 195 7.31 9.95 12.25
C ILE A 195 7.93 10.47 10.94
N GLU A 196 7.24 11.32 10.20
CA GLU A 196 7.75 11.93 8.97
C GLU A 196 9.00 12.78 9.24
N ARG A 197 8.97 13.59 10.30
CA ARG A 197 10.14 14.36 10.72
C ARG A 197 11.30 13.47 11.14
N MET A 198 11.05 12.36 11.83
CA MET A 198 12.09 11.40 12.22
C MET A 198 12.72 10.71 10.99
N ARG A 199 11.94 10.39 9.95
CA ARG A 199 12.44 9.81 8.70
C ARG A 199 13.33 10.75 7.89
N THR A 200 13.14 12.06 8.04
CA THR A 200 13.97 13.08 7.37
C THR A 200 15.19 13.50 8.18
N MET A 201 15.33 12.99 9.41
CA MET A 201 16.54 13.20 10.20
C MET A 201 17.62 12.23 9.69
N ASP A 202 18.59 12.76 8.98
CA ASP A 202 19.79 12.03 8.54
C ASP A 202 20.71 11.87 9.75
N LEU A 203 20.53 10.76 10.47
CA LEU A 203 21.34 10.42 11.64
C LEU A 203 22.37 9.39 11.19
N GLU A 204 23.58 9.85 10.88
CA GLU A 204 24.68 8.94 10.61
C GLU A 204 25.13 8.22 11.89
N PRO A 205 25.17 6.88 11.89
CA PRO A 205 25.64 6.13 13.05
C PRO A 205 27.16 6.26 13.20
N TRP A 206 27.59 6.57 14.39
CA TRP A 206 29.03 6.78 14.68
C TRP A 206 29.84 5.47 14.77
N HIS A 207 29.21 4.36 15.21
CA HIS A 207 29.90 3.06 15.32
C HIS A 207 29.03 1.87 14.88
N PRO A 208 29.31 1.19 13.74
CA PRO A 208 28.73 -0.10 13.41
C PRO A 208 29.33 -1.25 14.27
N PRO A 209 28.60 -2.36 14.56
CA PRO A 209 27.24 -2.70 14.13
C PRO A 209 26.15 -2.05 14.97
N ALA A 210 26.48 -1.45 16.13
CA ALA A 210 25.54 -0.66 16.90
C ALA A 210 25.59 0.78 16.36
N ALA A 211 24.47 1.32 15.96
CA ALA A 211 24.38 2.72 15.57
C ALA A 211 24.42 3.58 16.84
N MET A 212 25.58 4.16 17.17
CA MET A 212 25.72 5.17 18.22
C MET A 212 25.60 6.56 17.60
N TYR A 213 24.64 7.33 18.08
CA TYR A 213 24.37 8.70 17.62
C TYR A 213 24.99 9.75 18.53
N LYS A 214 25.33 9.36 19.76
CA LYS A 214 25.87 10.25 20.77
C LYS A 214 26.73 9.49 21.80
N GLU A 215 27.85 10.08 22.20
CA GLU A 215 28.69 9.53 23.25
C GLU A 215 27.99 9.49 24.61
N PRO A 216 28.14 8.39 25.38
CA PRO A 216 27.68 8.35 26.76
C PRO A 216 28.32 9.44 27.61
N ARG A 217 27.53 10.11 28.42
CA ARG A 217 27.98 11.17 29.32
C ARG A 217 28.03 10.69 30.78
N PRO A 218 29.08 10.95 31.52
CA PRO A 218 29.13 10.65 32.96
C PRO A 218 27.97 11.35 33.70
N GLY A 219 27.27 10.61 34.56
CA GLY A 219 26.16 11.14 35.33
C GLY A 219 24.82 11.27 34.62
N ALA A 220 24.73 10.98 33.32
CA ALA A 220 23.47 10.90 32.60
C ALA A 220 22.72 9.62 32.93
N GLN A 221 21.38 9.69 32.87
CA GLN A 221 20.52 8.52 33.03
C GLN A 221 20.15 7.96 31.66
N TYR A 222 20.22 6.64 31.54
CA TYR A 222 19.90 5.94 30.30
C TYR A 222 18.82 4.89 30.53
N VAL A 223 17.90 4.78 29.58
CA VAL A 223 16.91 3.71 29.50
C VAL A 223 17.20 2.86 28.28
N VAL A 224 17.26 1.56 28.47
CA VAL A 224 17.46 0.59 27.40
C VAL A 224 16.12 -0.13 27.16
N ALA A 225 15.59 -0.02 25.96
CA ALA A 225 14.43 -0.76 25.50
C ALA A 225 14.91 -1.92 24.61
N VAL A 226 14.45 -3.13 24.91
CA VAL A 226 14.81 -4.33 24.14
C VAL A 226 13.54 -4.96 23.61
N ASP A 227 13.50 -5.20 22.32
CA ASP A 227 12.49 -6.02 21.65
C ASP A 227 13.16 -7.34 21.22
N PRO A 228 13.01 -8.41 22.02
CA PRO A 228 13.66 -9.69 21.72
C PRO A 228 12.89 -10.40 20.60
N ALA A 229 13.58 -10.76 19.51
CA ALA A 229 13.00 -11.66 18.51
C ALA A 229 12.67 -13.02 19.12
N GLY A 230 11.51 -13.57 18.77
CA GLY A 230 11.13 -14.94 19.17
C GLY A 230 12.02 -15.98 18.46
N PHE A 231 12.33 -17.10 19.14
CA PHE A 231 13.06 -18.20 18.55
C PHE A 231 12.35 -18.72 17.29
N GLY A 232 13.01 -18.64 16.13
CA GLY A 232 12.46 -19.06 14.84
C GLY A 232 11.58 -18.04 14.14
N ALA A 233 11.43 -16.83 14.68
CA ALA A 233 10.75 -15.73 14.04
C ALA A 233 11.62 -15.13 12.91
N ARG A 234 10.96 -14.56 11.89
CA ARG A 234 11.63 -13.79 10.82
C ARG A 234 11.95 -12.34 11.27
N ASP A 235 11.62 -11.99 12.51
CA ASP A 235 11.89 -10.69 13.11
C ASP A 235 13.29 -10.64 13.70
N HIS A 236 13.91 -9.48 13.62
CA HIS A 236 15.20 -9.18 14.23
C HIS A 236 14.97 -8.62 15.65
N ALA A 237 15.84 -9.01 16.59
CA ALA A 237 15.86 -8.36 17.89
C ALA A 237 16.32 -6.91 17.72
N ALA A 238 15.67 -5.98 18.43
CA ALA A 238 16.05 -4.58 18.40
C ALA A 238 16.35 -4.06 19.81
N VAL A 239 17.39 -3.24 19.92
CA VAL A 239 17.77 -2.56 21.14
C VAL A 239 17.84 -1.07 20.89
N HIS A 240 17.17 -0.28 21.73
CA HIS A 240 17.22 1.18 21.68
C HIS A 240 17.70 1.72 23.01
N VAL A 241 18.62 2.67 22.97
CA VAL A 241 19.13 3.37 24.16
C VAL A 241 18.71 4.81 24.09
N PHE A 242 18.07 5.28 25.18
CA PHE A 242 17.64 6.67 25.33
C PHE A 242 18.36 7.31 26.48
N GLU A 243 18.92 8.50 26.28
CA GLU A 243 19.32 9.41 27.34
C GLU A 243 18.08 10.12 27.86
N VAL A 244 17.89 10.16 29.18
CA VAL A 244 16.65 10.64 29.81
C VAL A 244 16.95 11.85 30.70
N TRP A 245 16.20 12.95 30.47
CA TRP A 245 16.11 14.10 31.38
C TRP A 245 14.65 14.28 31.79
N ALA A 246 14.41 15.04 32.81
CA ALA A 246 13.11 15.22 33.46
C ALA A 246 11.85 15.21 32.53
N HIS A 247 11.94 15.76 31.32
CA HIS A 247 10.83 15.81 30.34
C HIS A 247 11.26 15.53 28.90
N ARG A 248 12.46 15.01 28.70
CA ARG A 248 13.02 14.78 27.36
C ARG A 248 13.70 13.42 27.30
N TRP A 249 13.41 12.69 26.24
CA TRP A 249 14.06 11.43 25.89
C TRP A 249 14.74 11.63 24.53
N GLU A 250 15.99 11.27 24.44
CA GLU A 250 16.75 11.35 23.18
C GLU A 250 17.35 9.99 22.90
N GLN A 251 17.04 9.42 21.73
CA GLN A 251 17.66 8.16 21.32
C GLN A 251 19.14 8.43 21.01
N VAL A 252 20.01 7.73 21.70
CA VAL A 252 21.47 7.92 21.59
C VAL A 252 22.17 6.72 20.97
N ALA A 253 21.53 5.56 20.95
CA ALA A 253 22.03 4.39 20.25
C ALA A 253 20.91 3.44 19.85
N THR A 254 21.17 2.63 18.83
CA THR A 254 20.33 1.52 18.42
C THR A 254 21.18 0.34 17.95
N TRP A 255 20.66 -0.86 18.11
CA TRP A 255 21.19 -2.08 17.54
C TRP A 255 20.01 -2.92 17.04
N ALA A 256 20.11 -3.49 15.79
CA ALA A 256 19.06 -4.32 15.16
C ALA A 256 19.70 -5.34 14.20
#